data_e80cdd99322190f7164bd42977ea6839
#
_entry.id   e80cdd99322190f7164bd42977ea6839
#
_cell.length_a   1.000
_cell.length_b   1.000
_cell.length_c   1.000
_cell.angle_alpha   90.00
_cell.angle_beta   90.00
_cell.angle_gamma   90.00
#
_symmetry.space_group_name_H-M   'P 1'
#
loop_
_entity.id
_entity.type
_entity.pdbx_description
1 polymer ?
#
loop_
_entity_poly.entity_id
_entity_poly.type
_entity_poly.pdbx_seq_one_letter_code
_entity_poly.pdbx_strand_id
1 'polypeptide(L)'
;MTLGMIGLQTTVSTVAVGLQVMFVAYFLRHMVFAVSAMSASAERTVDSHIDHYEAGVGTLPSVTVMVACKDEVLVVDHLVMALDELDYPADLLEKIIVDDGSEDGTAEALDYWAAWTPDLVVLHRPSGLGGGKSAALNTALKHARGDIIIVFDADHTPRSDVVVRHVRHYTDSRVAAVQGRCVVRNAGDSVIARLVAIDYSAGYLVNEFGRDDVFQLPAYGGANCSVRASTLRAVGGWNPNTVTEDTDLTLRLVLIGEIIKFDVTAIDEEEAVISLRRFWRQRYRWARGHQQAARDYRYAIWRCPELSLMERIESMMFLHAFHIPIATMVTTILAGLWMTGIATPIDPLATFVLWTLLFLGPLLELGAGLVLGGHDRRDARAMAFFIPLYFVSGALCTMAWLDAVINRHYDWVRTARRHSPESEVVA
;
A
#
# COMPACT_ATOMS: atom_id res chain seq x y z
N MET A 1 -14.49 -26.48 -41.37
CA MET A 1 -13.85 -26.02 -40.13
C MET A 1 -13.20 -27.23 -39.48
N THR A 2 -11.90 -27.27 -39.32
CA THR A 2 -11.20 -28.42 -38.72
C THR A 2 -11.44 -28.46 -37.22
N LEU A 3 -11.45 -29.65 -36.59
CA LEU A 3 -11.60 -29.87 -35.13
C LEU A 3 -10.68 -28.94 -34.29
N GLY A 4 -9.49 -28.62 -34.82
CA GLY A 4 -8.56 -27.69 -34.17
C GLY A 4 -9.07 -26.25 -34.11
N MET A 5 -9.80 -25.76 -35.11
CA MET A 5 -10.39 -24.42 -35.12
C MET A 5 -11.55 -24.32 -34.13
N ILE A 6 -12.35 -25.36 -33.98
CA ILE A 6 -13.44 -25.40 -32.98
C ILE A 6 -12.88 -25.39 -31.58
N GLY A 7 -11.83 -26.18 -31.30
CA GLY A 7 -11.16 -26.18 -30.00
C GLY A 7 -10.56 -24.80 -29.63
N LEU A 8 -9.87 -24.16 -30.57
CA LEU A 8 -9.31 -22.82 -30.37
C LEU A 8 -10.39 -21.77 -30.10
N GLN A 9 -11.49 -21.80 -30.88
CA GLN A 9 -12.61 -20.87 -30.70
C GLN A 9 -13.29 -21.05 -29.35
N THR A 10 -13.51 -22.29 -28.90
CA THR A 10 -14.06 -22.57 -27.56
C THR A 10 -13.13 -22.06 -26.46
N THR A 11 -11.82 -22.27 -26.57
CA THR A 11 -10.84 -21.79 -25.59
C THR A 11 -10.85 -20.27 -25.51
N VAL A 12 -10.81 -19.56 -26.63
CA VAL A 12 -10.84 -18.09 -26.68
C VAL A 12 -12.13 -17.56 -26.07
N SER A 13 -13.28 -18.17 -26.39
CA SER A 13 -14.57 -17.76 -25.80
C SER A 13 -14.61 -17.97 -24.30
N THR A 14 -14.10 -19.09 -23.80
CA THR A 14 -14.05 -19.35 -22.35
C THR A 14 -13.18 -18.34 -21.61
N VAL A 15 -12.00 -18.02 -22.16
CA VAL A 15 -11.11 -17.00 -21.59
C VAL A 15 -11.80 -15.63 -21.60
N ALA A 16 -12.46 -15.28 -22.72
CA ALA A 16 -13.17 -14.01 -22.83
C ALA A 16 -14.29 -13.88 -21.78
N VAL A 17 -15.10 -14.93 -21.57
CA VAL A 17 -16.14 -14.96 -20.53
C VAL A 17 -15.53 -14.83 -19.13
N GLY A 18 -14.42 -15.53 -18.85
CA GLY A 18 -13.71 -15.42 -17.57
C GLY A 18 -13.22 -14.00 -17.28
N LEU A 19 -12.64 -13.33 -18.28
CA LEU A 19 -12.24 -11.92 -18.19
C LEU A 19 -13.44 -10.99 -17.96
N GLN A 20 -14.57 -11.28 -18.61
CA GLN A 20 -15.81 -10.53 -18.44
C GLN A 20 -16.30 -10.59 -17.00
N VAL A 21 -16.43 -11.78 -16.45
CA VAL A 21 -16.87 -11.98 -15.06
C VAL A 21 -15.91 -11.25 -14.08
N MET A 22 -14.62 -11.36 -14.32
CA MET A 22 -13.62 -10.67 -13.50
C MET A 22 -13.78 -9.15 -13.54
N PHE A 23 -13.91 -8.54 -14.72
CA PHE A 23 -14.06 -7.08 -14.85
C PHE A 23 -15.36 -6.57 -14.25
N VAL A 24 -16.47 -7.31 -14.42
CA VAL A 24 -17.75 -6.98 -13.75
C VAL A 24 -17.57 -7.04 -12.22
N ALA A 25 -16.91 -8.07 -11.70
CA ALA A 25 -16.66 -8.19 -10.27
C ALA A 25 -15.84 -7.02 -9.72
N TYR A 26 -14.75 -6.62 -10.40
CA TYR A 26 -13.94 -5.46 -10.01
C TYR A 26 -14.74 -4.15 -10.13
N PHE A 27 -15.54 -3.97 -11.17
CA PHE A 27 -16.42 -2.80 -11.30
C PHE A 27 -17.40 -2.71 -10.13
N LEU A 28 -18.08 -3.81 -9.79
CA LEU A 28 -19.01 -3.86 -8.65
C LEU A 28 -18.29 -3.57 -7.33
N ARG A 29 -17.09 -4.10 -7.14
CA ARG A 29 -16.24 -3.79 -5.97
C ARG A 29 -15.95 -2.29 -5.87
N HIS A 30 -15.49 -1.65 -6.93
CA HIS A 30 -15.22 -0.20 -6.96
C HIS A 30 -16.50 0.61 -6.65
N MET A 31 -17.65 0.20 -7.21
CA MET A 31 -18.94 0.83 -6.92
C MET A 31 -19.33 0.73 -5.45
N VAL A 32 -19.23 -0.47 -4.87
CA VAL A 32 -19.56 -0.70 -3.44
C VAL A 32 -18.68 0.16 -2.55
N PHE A 33 -17.38 0.18 -2.80
CA PHE A 33 -16.44 0.96 -1.99
C PHE A 33 -16.62 2.47 -2.15
N ALA A 34 -16.85 2.95 -3.37
CA ALA A 34 -17.13 4.37 -3.60
C ALA A 34 -18.42 4.81 -2.92
N VAL A 35 -19.49 4.00 -2.98
CA VAL A 35 -20.76 4.28 -2.30
C VAL A 35 -20.58 4.26 -0.78
N SER A 36 -19.90 3.25 -0.21
CA SER A 36 -19.60 3.17 1.22
C SER A 36 -18.83 4.41 1.67
N ALA A 37 -17.74 4.76 0.99
CA ALA A 37 -16.90 5.90 1.32
C ALA A 37 -17.64 7.25 1.26
N MET A 38 -18.44 7.45 0.21
CA MET A 38 -19.23 8.68 0.03
C MET A 38 -20.35 8.79 1.05
N SER A 39 -21.02 7.69 1.40
CA SER A 39 -22.08 7.68 2.41
C SER A 39 -21.54 7.97 3.82
N ALA A 40 -20.43 7.37 4.18
CA ALA A 40 -19.80 7.59 5.48
C ALA A 40 -19.17 8.99 5.62
N SER A 41 -18.86 9.70 4.53
CA SER A 41 -18.28 11.04 4.61
C SER A 41 -19.24 12.05 5.29
N ALA A 42 -20.55 11.84 5.17
CA ALA A 42 -21.56 12.68 5.82
C ALA A 42 -21.58 12.48 7.35
N GLU A 43 -21.23 11.29 7.82
CA GLU A 43 -21.19 10.94 9.25
C GLU A 43 -19.86 11.32 9.92
N ARG A 44 -18.74 11.30 9.16
CA ARG A 44 -17.41 11.64 9.68
C ARG A 44 -17.24 13.08 10.13
N THR A 45 -18.05 14.02 9.65
CA THR A 45 -18.05 15.41 10.11
C THR A 45 -18.55 15.57 11.56
N VAL A 46 -19.12 14.52 12.14
CA VAL A 46 -19.70 14.53 13.49
C VAL A 46 -18.78 13.89 14.54
N ASP A 47 -17.83 13.04 14.12
CA ASP A 47 -17.03 12.22 15.04
C ASP A 47 -15.67 12.87 15.38
N SER A 48 -15.70 14.00 16.11
CA SER A 48 -14.52 14.63 16.73
C SER A 48 -14.18 13.96 18.09
N HIS A 49 -14.38 12.67 18.24
CA HIS A 49 -14.18 11.96 19.52
C HIS A 49 -12.68 11.66 19.81
N ILE A 50 -11.90 12.73 20.04
CA ILE A 50 -10.69 12.67 20.86
C ILE A 50 -11.07 12.48 22.34
N ASP A 51 -12.30 12.84 22.72
CA ASP A 51 -12.79 12.95 24.09
C ASP A 51 -12.90 11.62 24.87
N HIS A 52 -12.78 10.46 24.23
CA HIS A 52 -12.96 9.19 24.93
C HIS A 52 -11.71 8.65 25.64
N TYR A 53 -10.49 9.08 25.30
CA TYR A 53 -9.29 8.73 26.05
C TYR A 53 -9.08 9.62 27.29
N GLU A 54 -9.58 10.86 27.29
CA GLU A 54 -9.61 11.72 28.49
C GLU A 54 -10.61 11.22 29.55
N ALA A 55 -11.54 10.35 29.18
CA ALA A 55 -12.61 9.84 30.06
C ALA A 55 -12.27 8.58 30.87
N GLY A 56 -11.00 8.21 31.05
CA GLY A 56 -10.58 7.29 32.10
C GLY A 56 -10.94 5.80 31.90
N VAL A 57 -11.05 5.32 30.67
CA VAL A 57 -11.26 3.90 30.37
C VAL A 57 -9.93 3.25 29.95
N GLY A 58 -9.13 2.82 30.91
CA GLY A 58 -7.93 2.02 30.72
C GLY A 58 -6.62 2.79 30.81
N THR A 59 -5.54 2.11 31.18
CA THR A 59 -4.17 2.63 31.10
C THR A 59 -3.73 2.64 29.64
N LEU A 60 -3.14 3.75 29.18
CA LEU A 60 -2.54 3.82 27.85
C LEU A 60 -1.48 2.73 27.68
N PRO A 61 -1.45 1.99 26.55
CA PRO A 61 -0.42 0.98 26.31
C PRO A 61 0.94 1.63 26.06
N SER A 62 2.01 0.90 26.32
CA SER A 62 3.34 1.30 25.89
C SER A 62 3.49 1.16 24.37
N VAL A 63 4.17 2.12 23.74
CA VAL A 63 4.34 2.19 22.28
C VAL A 63 5.83 2.25 21.94
N THR A 64 6.25 1.47 20.94
CA THR A 64 7.54 1.64 20.29
C THR A 64 7.32 2.10 18.85
N VAL A 65 7.80 3.29 18.51
CA VAL A 65 7.89 3.78 17.12
C VAL A 65 9.17 3.26 16.51
N MET A 66 9.08 2.66 15.32
CA MET A 66 10.21 2.12 14.59
C MET A 66 10.36 2.73 13.21
N VAL A 67 11.59 3.10 12.86
CA VAL A 67 11.97 3.56 11.52
C VAL A 67 13.22 2.83 11.05
N ALA A 68 13.20 2.37 9.79
CA ALA A 68 14.38 1.82 9.12
C ALA A 68 14.95 2.87 8.15
N CYS A 69 16.22 3.20 8.30
CA CYS A 69 16.95 4.17 7.47
C CYS A 69 18.03 3.44 6.64
N LYS A 70 18.15 3.82 5.36
CA LYS A 70 19.25 3.41 4.50
C LYS A 70 19.59 4.55 3.54
N ASP A 71 20.76 5.18 3.74
CA ASP A 71 21.21 6.34 2.95
C ASP A 71 20.16 7.47 2.90
N GLU A 72 19.74 7.94 4.06
CA GLU A 72 18.64 8.90 4.26
C GLU A 72 19.12 10.19 4.93
N VAL A 73 20.44 10.54 4.83
CA VAL A 73 21.02 11.72 5.51
C VAL A 73 20.25 13.01 5.27
N LEU A 74 19.63 13.16 4.09
CA LEU A 74 18.88 14.37 3.72
C LEU A 74 17.57 14.56 4.49
N VAL A 75 17.06 13.51 5.12
CA VAL A 75 15.76 13.55 5.81
C VAL A 75 15.85 13.24 7.31
N VAL A 76 17.02 12.83 7.81
CA VAL A 76 17.24 12.47 9.24
C VAL A 76 16.79 13.58 10.17
N ASP A 77 17.16 14.84 9.92
CA ASP A 77 16.80 15.96 10.78
C ASP A 77 15.28 16.13 10.89
N HIS A 78 14.58 16.09 9.74
CA HIS A 78 13.13 16.19 9.70
C HIS A 78 12.44 15.01 10.36
N LEU A 79 12.97 13.79 10.15
CA LEU A 79 12.45 12.60 10.79
C LEU A 79 12.51 12.70 12.30
N VAL A 80 13.70 13.01 12.87
CA VAL A 80 13.85 13.06 14.33
C VAL A 80 13.00 14.15 14.93
N MET A 81 12.96 15.34 14.31
CA MET A 81 12.09 16.44 14.77
C MET A 81 10.60 16.03 14.75
N ALA A 82 10.13 15.39 13.70
CA ALA A 82 8.74 14.92 13.61
C ALA A 82 8.42 13.84 14.65
N LEU A 83 9.36 12.96 14.96
CA LEU A 83 9.20 11.97 16.03
C LEU A 83 9.23 12.59 17.41
N ASP A 84 9.92 13.72 17.60
CA ASP A 84 9.97 14.44 18.87
C ASP A 84 8.69 15.24 19.15
N GLU A 85 7.96 15.61 18.10
CA GLU A 85 6.66 16.30 18.19
C GLU A 85 5.48 15.36 18.48
N LEU A 86 5.69 14.04 18.61
CA LEU A 86 4.61 13.09 18.89
C LEU A 86 4.00 13.32 20.28
N ASP A 87 2.68 13.53 20.31
CA ASP A 87 1.91 13.77 21.53
C ASP A 87 1.49 12.44 22.18
N TYR A 88 2.38 11.90 23.02
CA TYR A 88 2.16 10.70 23.80
C TYR A 88 3.01 10.75 25.09
N PRO A 89 2.56 10.17 26.23
CA PRO A 89 3.36 10.19 27.46
C PRO A 89 4.77 9.65 27.27
N ALA A 90 5.78 10.42 27.64
CA ALA A 90 7.19 10.10 27.37
C ALA A 90 7.67 8.79 28.04
N ASP A 91 7.07 8.44 29.18
CA ASP A 91 7.35 7.18 29.88
C ASP A 91 6.73 5.95 29.20
N LEU A 92 5.79 6.16 28.26
CA LEU A 92 5.12 5.12 27.47
C LEU A 92 5.54 5.11 26.00
N LEU A 93 6.36 6.04 25.53
CA LEU A 93 6.81 6.16 24.15
C LEU A 93 8.30 5.85 24.04
N GLU A 94 8.64 4.85 23.23
CA GLU A 94 10.01 4.50 22.85
C GLU A 94 10.19 4.75 21.35
N LYS A 95 11.31 5.36 20.94
CA LYS A 95 11.65 5.60 19.54
C LYS A 95 12.89 4.79 19.18
N ILE A 96 12.81 3.93 18.15
CA ILE A 96 13.93 3.13 17.66
C ILE A 96 14.14 3.41 16.18
N ILE A 97 15.30 3.93 15.82
CA ILE A 97 15.72 4.09 14.42
C ILE A 97 16.83 3.10 14.14
N VAL A 98 16.70 2.37 13.04
CA VAL A 98 17.72 1.41 12.60
C VAL A 98 18.39 1.93 11.34
N ASP A 99 19.68 2.22 11.43
CA ASP A 99 20.52 2.42 10.26
C ASP A 99 20.91 1.07 9.66
N ASP A 100 20.50 0.81 8.42
CA ASP A 100 20.76 -0.45 7.70
C ASP A 100 22.12 -0.44 6.96
N GLY A 101 23.15 0.07 7.62
CA GLY A 101 24.50 0.16 7.11
C GLY A 101 24.63 1.20 5.99
N SER A 102 24.18 2.42 6.25
CA SER A 102 24.29 3.57 5.33
C SER A 102 25.73 3.98 5.08
N GLU A 103 25.97 4.62 3.90
CA GLU A 103 27.30 5.05 3.45
C GLU A 103 27.34 6.56 3.12
N ASP A 104 26.24 7.30 3.38
CA ASP A 104 26.05 8.71 2.99
C ASP A 104 26.15 9.72 4.15
N GLY A 105 26.47 9.26 5.38
CA GLY A 105 26.48 10.10 6.58
C GLY A 105 25.21 9.97 7.44
N THR A 106 24.26 9.10 7.08
CA THR A 106 23.05 8.84 7.86
C THR A 106 23.37 8.37 9.28
N ALA A 107 24.34 7.46 9.44
CA ALA A 107 24.73 6.91 10.73
C ALA A 107 25.22 8.01 11.68
N GLU A 108 26.11 8.86 11.22
CA GLU A 108 26.67 9.97 11.99
C GLU A 108 25.59 11.01 12.37
N ALA A 109 24.67 11.29 11.46
CA ALA A 109 23.54 12.19 11.73
C ALA A 109 22.61 11.61 12.80
N LEU A 110 22.30 10.32 12.75
CA LEU A 110 21.49 9.63 13.75
C LEU A 110 22.16 9.61 15.13
N ASP A 111 23.47 9.32 15.19
CA ASP A 111 24.25 9.36 16.44
C ASP A 111 24.29 10.75 17.05
N TYR A 112 24.41 11.79 16.23
CA TYR A 112 24.31 13.17 16.68
C TYR A 112 22.96 13.43 17.37
N TRP A 113 21.84 13.05 16.76
CA TRP A 113 20.51 13.23 17.35
C TRP A 113 20.30 12.39 18.61
N ALA A 114 20.78 11.14 18.64
CA ALA A 114 20.68 10.27 19.80
C ALA A 114 21.38 10.84 21.04
N ALA A 115 22.44 11.62 20.85
CA ALA A 115 23.15 12.30 21.94
C ALA A 115 22.31 13.41 22.60
N TRP A 116 21.30 13.96 21.89
CA TRP A 116 20.47 15.06 22.36
C TRP A 116 19.02 14.68 22.66
N THR A 117 18.59 13.47 22.22
CA THR A 117 17.22 12.96 22.36
C THR A 117 17.24 11.69 23.23
N PRO A 118 17.02 11.79 24.55
CA PRO A 118 17.24 10.68 25.49
C PRO A 118 16.36 9.45 25.27
N ASP A 119 15.19 9.59 24.65
CA ASP A 119 14.22 8.54 24.34
C ASP A 119 14.41 7.95 22.93
N LEU A 120 15.43 8.42 22.19
CA LEU A 120 15.80 7.90 20.88
C LEU A 120 16.88 6.83 20.99
N VAL A 121 16.57 5.63 20.56
CA VAL A 121 17.50 4.51 20.43
C VAL A 121 17.91 4.35 18.98
N VAL A 122 19.19 4.46 18.68
CA VAL A 122 19.74 4.20 17.35
C VAL A 122 20.46 2.85 17.34
N LEU A 123 20.15 2.03 16.34
CA LEU A 123 20.75 0.72 16.14
C LEU A 123 21.42 0.69 14.76
N HIS A 124 22.69 0.28 14.70
CA HIS A 124 23.41 0.14 13.43
C HIS A 124 23.53 -1.32 13.01
N ARG A 125 23.13 -1.60 11.77
CA ARG A 125 23.38 -2.88 11.13
C ARG A 125 24.60 -2.76 10.21
N PRO A 126 25.51 -3.76 10.18
CA PRO A 126 26.62 -3.77 9.24
C PRO A 126 26.14 -3.67 7.78
N SER A 127 26.87 -2.90 6.95
CA SER A 127 26.63 -2.83 5.51
C SER A 127 26.73 -4.23 4.88
N GLY A 128 25.89 -4.51 3.90
CA GLY A 128 25.91 -5.77 3.15
C GLY A 128 25.24 -6.98 3.81
N LEU A 129 24.64 -6.86 4.99
CA LEU A 129 23.90 -7.98 5.63
C LEU A 129 22.63 -8.39 4.87
N GLY A 130 22.11 -7.54 3.99
CA GLY A 130 20.89 -7.81 3.23
C GLY A 130 19.60 -7.85 4.06
N GLY A 131 18.51 -8.25 3.41
CA GLY A 131 17.18 -8.35 4.04
C GLY A 131 16.42 -7.02 4.15
N GLY A 132 17.06 -5.89 3.79
CA GLY A 132 16.44 -4.57 3.67
C GLY A 132 15.61 -4.12 4.86
N LYS A 133 14.53 -3.36 4.59
CA LYS A 133 13.63 -2.81 5.61
C LYS A 133 13.11 -3.86 6.60
N SER A 134 12.70 -5.03 6.12
CA SER A 134 12.23 -6.14 6.97
C SER A 134 13.26 -6.57 8.02
N ALA A 135 14.52 -6.73 7.60
CA ALA A 135 15.58 -7.15 8.50
C ALA A 135 15.99 -6.05 9.49
N ALA A 136 15.94 -4.79 9.07
CA ALA A 136 16.14 -3.63 9.94
C ALA A 136 15.02 -3.55 11.01
N LEU A 137 13.75 -3.61 10.60
CA LEU A 137 12.62 -3.63 11.52
C LEU A 137 12.65 -4.83 12.47
N ASN A 138 13.05 -6.02 12.00
CA ASN A 138 13.23 -7.19 12.87
C ASN A 138 14.39 -7.00 13.87
N THR A 139 15.39 -6.19 13.53
CA THR A 139 16.44 -5.81 14.48
C THR A 139 15.85 -4.91 15.56
N ALA A 140 15.07 -3.88 15.19
CA ALA A 140 14.36 -3.05 16.16
C ALA A 140 13.42 -3.85 17.06
N LEU A 141 12.65 -4.80 16.49
CA LEU A 141 11.67 -5.61 17.21
C LEU A 141 12.28 -6.41 18.38
N LYS A 142 13.56 -6.79 18.28
CA LYS A 142 14.27 -7.49 19.37
C LYS A 142 14.55 -6.58 20.57
N HIS A 143 14.63 -5.27 20.35
CA HIS A 143 14.89 -4.27 21.37
C HIS A 143 13.64 -3.55 21.87
N ALA A 144 12.56 -3.62 21.10
CA ALA A 144 11.30 -2.97 21.38
C ALA A 144 10.64 -3.47 22.67
N ARG A 145 10.20 -2.55 23.52
CA ARG A 145 9.53 -2.81 24.80
C ARG A 145 8.05 -2.49 24.77
N GLY A 146 7.59 -1.73 23.78
CA GLY A 146 6.20 -1.33 23.64
C GLY A 146 5.27 -2.52 23.40
N ASP A 147 4.05 -2.43 23.93
CA ASP A 147 2.95 -3.36 23.65
C ASP A 147 2.45 -3.23 22.22
N ILE A 148 2.54 -2.01 21.69
CA ILE A 148 2.17 -1.65 20.32
C ILE A 148 3.43 -1.17 19.58
N ILE A 149 3.63 -1.68 18.39
CA ILE A 149 4.69 -1.25 17.48
C ILE A 149 4.05 -0.37 16.42
N ILE A 150 4.59 0.83 16.19
CA ILE A 150 4.20 1.72 15.07
C ILE A 150 5.39 1.86 14.12
N VAL A 151 5.16 1.76 12.82
CA VAL A 151 6.21 1.88 11.80
C VAL A 151 5.96 3.09 10.92
N PHE A 152 6.99 3.90 10.71
CA PHE A 152 7.05 4.95 9.71
C PHE A 152 8.23 4.72 8.76
N ASP A 153 8.16 5.30 7.57
CA ASP A 153 9.31 5.41 6.67
C ASP A 153 10.15 6.65 7.01
N ALA A 154 11.42 6.65 6.63
CA ALA A 154 12.36 7.70 7.00
C ALA A 154 12.01 9.10 6.44
N ASP A 155 11.25 9.17 5.34
CA ASP A 155 10.81 10.41 4.67
C ASP A 155 9.41 10.85 5.08
N HIS A 156 8.81 10.18 6.03
CA HIS A 156 7.48 10.47 6.52
C HIS A 156 7.49 11.56 7.61
N THR A 157 6.39 12.27 7.71
CA THR A 157 6.17 13.31 8.72
C THR A 157 4.83 13.03 9.39
N PRO A 158 4.82 12.18 10.44
CA PRO A 158 3.61 11.85 11.17
C PRO A 158 3.06 13.08 11.90
N ARG A 159 1.73 13.21 11.97
CA ARG A 159 1.10 14.22 12.80
C ARG A 159 1.32 13.90 14.27
N SER A 160 1.40 14.94 15.11
CA SER A 160 1.65 14.77 16.53
C SER A 160 0.65 13.85 17.24
N ASP A 161 -0.62 13.84 16.82
CA ASP A 161 -1.70 13.05 17.41
C ASP A 161 -1.81 11.60 16.86
N VAL A 162 -0.93 11.19 15.93
CA VAL A 162 -1.02 9.91 15.22
C VAL A 162 -0.96 8.69 16.14
N VAL A 163 -0.12 8.74 17.17
CA VAL A 163 0.05 7.64 18.13
C VAL A 163 -1.25 7.36 18.87
N VAL A 164 -1.90 8.40 19.40
CA VAL A 164 -3.19 8.27 20.12
C VAL A 164 -4.26 7.70 19.19
N ARG A 165 -4.26 8.13 17.91
CA ARG A 165 -5.22 7.62 16.92
C ARG A 165 -5.04 6.15 16.60
N HIS A 166 -3.82 5.67 16.52
CA HIS A 166 -3.55 4.23 16.40
C HIS A 166 -3.98 3.47 17.64
N VAL A 167 -3.55 3.94 18.81
CA VAL A 167 -3.70 3.25 20.09
C VAL A 167 -5.17 3.04 20.48
N ARG A 168 -6.07 3.98 20.16
CA ARG A 168 -7.51 3.89 20.50
C ARG A 168 -8.20 2.61 20.00
N HIS A 169 -7.72 2.02 18.90
CA HIS A 169 -8.30 0.81 18.33
C HIS A 169 -7.96 -0.45 19.14
N TYR A 170 -6.89 -0.42 19.93
CA TYR A 170 -6.42 -1.56 20.71
C TYR A 170 -7.16 -1.77 22.05
N THR A 171 -8.18 -0.97 22.32
CA THR A 171 -9.17 -1.26 23.37
C THR A 171 -9.96 -2.55 23.07
N ASP A 172 -10.17 -2.87 21.78
CA ASP A 172 -10.62 -4.18 21.33
C ASP A 172 -9.42 -5.14 21.27
N SER A 173 -9.44 -6.17 22.11
CA SER A 173 -8.35 -7.15 22.18
C SER A 173 -8.19 -8.00 20.91
N ARG A 174 -9.22 -8.02 20.04
CA ARG A 174 -9.19 -8.73 18.74
C ARG A 174 -8.47 -7.95 17.65
N VAL A 175 -8.27 -6.62 17.83
CA VAL A 175 -7.54 -5.80 16.87
C VAL A 175 -6.06 -6.07 17.03
N ALA A 176 -5.45 -6.67 16.00
CA ALA A 176 -4.02 -6.97 15.96
C ALA A 176 -3.20 -5.87 15.30
N ALA A 177 -3.76 -5.18 14.31
CA ALA A 177 -3.06 -4.13 13.57
C ALA A 177 -3.99 -2.97 13.18
N VAL A 178 -3.40 -1.80 12.95
CA VAL A 178 -4.11 -0.61 12.47
C VAL A 178 -3.29 0.02 11.34
N GLN A 179 -3.95 0.36 10.24
CA GLN A 179 -3.40 1.15 9.15
C GLN A 179 -3.92 2.59 9.28
N GLY A 180 -3.04 3.56 9.28
CA GLY A 180 -3.37 4.98 9.13
C GLY A 180 -3.40 5.42 7.67
N ARG A 181 -3.60 6.72 7.43
CA ARG A 181 -3.67 7.34 6.12
C ARG A 181 -2.38 8.10 5.80
N CYS A 182 -1.73 7.79 4.67
CA CYS A 182 -0.66 8.62 4.13
C CYS A 182 -1.21 9.69 3.18
N VAL A 183 -0.68 10.90 3.28
CA VAL A 183 -1.09 12.07 2.48
C VAL A 183 0.13 12.61 1.74
N VAL A 184 -0.02 12.88 0.45
CA VAL A 184 1.07 13.42 -0.37
C VAL A 184 1.19 14.93 -0.16
N ARG A 185 2.35 15.40 0.36
CA ARG A 185 2.61 16.83 0.62
C ARG A 185 3.10 17.60 -0.61
N ASN A 186 3.74 16.94 -1.57
CA ASN A 186 4.36 17.57 -2.75
C ASN A 186 3.54 17.41 -4.06
N ALA A 187 2.22 17.28 -3.98
CA ALA A 187 1.34 17.08 -5.15
C ALA A 187 1.51 18.19 -6.23
N GLY A 188 1.93 19.40 -5.82
CA GLY A 188 2.15 20.54 -6.70
C GLY A 188 3.38 20.43 -7.61
N ASP A 189 4.34 19.57 -7.32
CA ASP A 189 5.67 19.54 -7.96
C ASP A 189 5.67 19.01 -9.39
N SER A 190 4.75 18.11 -9.73
CA SER A 190 4.62 17.57 -11.08
C SER A 190 3.24 16.98 -11.35
N VAL A 191 2.93 16.72 -12.63
CA VAL A 191 1.71 15.98 -13.01
C VAL A 191 1.72 14.56 -12.41
N ILE A 192 2.89 13.92 -12.36
CA ILE A 192 3.03 12.56 -11.77
C ILE A 192 2.74 12.60 -10.26
N ALA A 193 3.33 13.53 -9.52
CA ALA A 193 3.07 13.67 -8.08
C ALA A 193 1.59 13.95 -7.80
N ARG A 194 0.95 14.76 -8.63
CA ARG A 194 -0.49 15.08 -8.55
C ARG A 194 -1.36 13.85 -8.79
N LEU A 195 -1.04 13.03 -9.79
CA LEU A 195 -1.75 11.77 -10.06
C LEU A 195 -1.54 10.76 -8.93
N VAL A 196 -0.34 10.69 -8.35
CA VAL A 196 -0.05 9.86 -7.17
C VAL A 196 -0.85 10.33 -5.96
N ALA A 197 -0.99 11.64 -5.75
CA ALA A 197 -1.80 12.18 -4.64
C ALA A 197 -3.29 11.81 -4.77
N ILE A 198 -3.84 11.84 -5.98
CA ILE A 198 -5.22 11.41 -6.26
C ILE A 198 -5.35 9.89 -6.05
N ASP A 199 -4.40 9.11 -6.55
CA ASP A 199 -4.33 7.65 -6.39
C ASP A 199 -4.28 7.25 -4.90
N TYR A 200 -3.49 7.96 -4.08
CA TYR A 200 -3.44 7.76 -2.63
C TYR A 200 -4.76 8.12 -1.95
N SER A 201 -5.38 9.23 -2.36
CA SER A 201 -6.71 9.59 -1.83
C SER A 201 -7.75 8.52 -2.17
N ALA A 202 -7.75 7.99 -3.38
CA ALA A 202 -8.61 6.88 -3.77
C ALA A 202 -8.25 5.59 -3.00
N GLY A 203 -6.96 5.26 -2.88
CA GLY A 203 -6.47 4.10 -2.16
C GLY A 203 -6.90 4.10 -0.69
N TYR A 204 -6.65 5.17 0.03
CA TYR A 204 -6.97 5.25 1.46
C TYR A 204 -8.45 5.56 1.74
N LEU A 205 -9.00 6.61 1.10
CA LEU A 205 -10.34 7.11 1.44
C LEU A 205 -11.46 6.28 0.83
N VAL A 206 -11.19 5.50 -0.22
CA VAL A 206 -12.20 4.66 -0.89
C VAL A 206 -11.86 3.19 -0.72
N ASN A 207 -10.66 2.76 -1.12
CA ASN A 207 -10.31 1.33 -1.15
C ASN A 207 -10.09 0.77 0.26
N GLU A 208 -9.14 1.29 1.03
CA GLU A 208 -8.86 0.78 2.39
C GLU A 208 -10.04 1.01 3.33
N PHE A 209 -10.71 2.18 3.20
CA PHE A 209 -11.94 2.44 3.94
C PHE A 209 -13.05 1.42 3.58
N GLY A 210 -13.30 1.19 2.30
CA GLY A 210 -14.33 0.22 1.86
C GLY A 210 -14.00 -1.22 2.26
N ARG A 211 -12.72 -1.59 2.28
CA ARG A 211 -12.27 -2.90 2.77
C ARG A 211 -12.49 -3.06 4.28
N ASP A 212 -12.26 -2.02 5.06
CA ASP A 212 -12.55 -2.06 6.51
C ASP A 212 -14.06 -2.06 6.77
N ASP A 213 -14.81 -1.15 6.15
CA ASP A 213 -16.24 -0.97 6.38
C ASP A 213 -17.07 -2.20 5.97
N VAL A 214 -16.78 -2.77 4.78
CA VAL A 214 -17.59 -3.85 4.20
C VAL A 214 -17.11 -5.24 4.63
N PHE A 215 -15.79 -5.44 4.76
CA PHE A 215 -15.20 -6.77 4.95
C PHE A 215 -14.34 -6.90 6.21
N GLN A 216 -14.00 -5.80 6.88
CA GLN A 216 -13.03 -5.76 8.00
C GLN A 216 -11.65 -6.35 7.61
N LEU A 217 -11.23 -6.11 6.38
CA LEU A 217 -10.01 -6.62 5.76
C LEU A 217 -9.13 -5.50 5.16
N PRO A 218 -8.90 -4.35 5.82
CA PRO A 218 -7.95 -3.38 5.28
C PRO A 218 -6.54 -3.99 5.23
N ALA A 219 -5.68 -3.46 4.36
CA ALA A 219 -4.30 -3.89 4.30
C ALA A 219 -3.46 -3.17 5.37
N TYR A 220 -2.54 -3.89 5.97
CA TYR A 220 -1.42 -3.31 6.71
C TYR A 220 -0.41 -2.80 5.68
N GLY A 221 -0.20 -1.50 5.60
CA GLY A 221 0.76 -0.89 4.70
C GLY A 221 2.19 -0.86 5.28
N GLY A 222 3.15 -0.47 4.49
CA GLY A 222 4.55 -0.44 4.90
C GLY A 222 4.90 0.71 5.86
N ALA A 223 4.06 1.74 5.96
CA ALA A 223 4.27 2.90 6.82
C ALA A 223 2.93 3.43 7.37
N ASN A 224 3.01 4.26 8.41
CA ASN A 224 1.85 4.73 9.18
C ASN A 224 0.93 3.56 9.57
N CYS A 225 1.52 2.55 10.13
CA CYS A 225 0.83 1.32 10.50
C CYS A 225 1.32 0.84 11.85
N SER A 226 0.41 0.24 12.63
CA SER A 226 0.74 -0.30 13.94
C SER A 226 0.32 -1.76 14.06
N VAL A 227 0.93 -2.49 14.99
CA VAL A 227 0.65 -3.90 15.24
C VAL A 227 0.94 -4.23 16.70
N ARG A 228 0.15 -5.12 17.32
CA ARG A 228 0.48 -5.66 18.65
C ARG A 228 1.83 -6.37 18.60
N ALA A 229 2.72 -5.99 19.50
CA ALA A 229 4.05 -6.59 19.57
C ALA A 229 4.00 -8.10 19.80
N SER A 230 3.05 -8.58 20.61
CA SER A 230 2.83 -10.02 20.87
C SER A 230 2.43 -10.77 19.61
N THR A 231 1.46 -10.26 18.85
CA THR A 231 1.00 -10.85 17.58
C THR A 231 2.12 -10.82 16.53
N LEU A 232 2.82 -9.68 16.38
CA LEU A 232 3.94 -9.56 15.45
C LEU A 232 5.05 -10.57 15.75
N ARG A 233 5.42 -10.75 17.02
CA ARG A 233 6.41 -11.75 17.43
C ARG A 233 5.90 -13.18 17.18
N ALA A 234 4.61 -13.45 17.44
CA ALA A 234 4.01 -14.77 17.22
C ALA A 234 4.01 -15.19 15.73
N VAL A 235 3.81 -14.25 14.81
CA VAL A 235 3.89 -14.52 13.37
C VAL A 235 5.33 -14.45 12.82
N GLY A 236 6.34 -14.21 13.65
CA GLY A 236 7.76 -14.24 13.28
C GLY A 236 8.33 -12.92 12.73
N GLY A 237 7.67 -11.79 12.98
CA GLY A 237 8.10 -10.47 12.50
C GLY A 237 7.84 -10.24 11.02
N TRP A 238 8.62 -9.34 10.40
CA TRP A 238 8.58 -9.08 8.95
C TRP A 238 9.40 -10.12 8.19
N ASN A 239 8.88 -10.57 7.05
CA ASN A 239 9.55 -11.57 6.21
C ASN A 239 10.61 -10.92 5.30
N PRO A 240 11.92 -11.16 5.50
CA PRO A 240 12.98 -10.55 4.69
C PRO A 240 13.11 -11.13 3.28
N ASN A 241 12.37 -12.19 2.95
CA ASN A 241 12.40 -12.86 1.65
C ASN A 241 11.28 -12.39 0.71
N THR A 242 10.51 -11.37 1.09
CA THR A 242 9.46 -10.79 0.26
C THR A 242 9.82 -9.38 -0.17
N VAL A 243 9.30 -8.97 -1.32
CA VAL A 243 9.52 -7.63 -1.88
C VAL A 243 8.59 -6.60 -1.20
N THR A 244 7.42 -7.03 -0.76
CA THR A 244 6.40 -6.24 -0.04
C THR A 244 6.11 -6.92 1.29
N GLU A 245 6.86 -6.52 2.32
CA GLU A 245 6.79 -7.08 3.67
C GLU A 245 5.45 -6.80 4.34
N ASP A 246 4.82 -5.72 3.97
CA ASP A 246 3.51 -5.24 4.41
C ASP A 246 2.38 -6.13 3.90
N THR A 247 2.36 -6.41 2.61
CA THR A 247 1.40 -7.33 1.98
C THR A 247 1.53 -8.74 2.58
N ASP A 248 2.76 -9.22 2.77
CA ASP A 248 3.04 -10.52 3.41
C ASP A 248 2.51 -10.55 4.84
N LEU A 249 2.77 -9.50 5.64
CA LEU A 249 2.29 -9.42 7.02
C LEU A 249 0.76 -9.33 7.08
N THR A 250 0.13 -8.51 6.22
CA THR A 250 -1.34 -8.45 6.07
C THR A 250 -1.93 -9.85 5.92
N LEU A 251 -1.40 -10.63 4.98
CA LEU A 251 -1.93 -11.96 4.68
C LEU A 251 -1.70 -12.95 5.82
N ARG A 252 -0.56 -12.90 6.50
CA ARG A 252 -0.30 -13.75 7.68
C ARG A 252 -1.24 -13.44 8.83
N LEU A 253 -1.56 -12.16 9.07
CA LEU A 253 -2.54 -11.76 10.10
C LEU A 253 -3.95 -12.23 9.73
N VAL A 254 -4.38 -11.98 8.50
CA VAL A 254 -5.70 -12.40 8.00
C VAL A 254 -5.88 -13.92 8.06
N LEU A 255 -4.84 -14.70 7.72
CA LEU A 255 -4.91 -16.17 7.71
C LEU A 255 -5.03 -16.80 9.11
N ILE A 256 -4.68 -16.08 10.17
CA ILE A 256 -4.86 -16.53 11.56
C ILE A 256 -6.10 -15.92 12.23
N GLY A 257 -6.95 -15.21 11.46
CA GLY A 257 -8.20 -14.62 11.93
C GLY A 257 -8.04 -13.34 12.74
N GLU A 258 -6.88 -12.67 12.68
CA GLU A 258 -6.66 -11.40 13.35
C GLU A 258 -7.34 -10.23 12.62
N ILE A 259 -7.83 -9.27 13.37
CA ILE A 259 -8.51 -8.08 12.83
C ILE A 259 -7.48 -6.99 12.56
N ILE A 260 -7.53 -6.44 11.36
CA ILE A 260 -6.85 -5.21 10.97
C ILE A 260 -7.90 -4.10 10.89
N LYS A 261 -7.58 -2.88 11.34
CA LYS A 261 -8.43 -1.69 11.25
C LYS A 261 -7.79 -0.62 10.38
N PHE A 262 -8.63 0.19 9.75
CA PHE A 262 -8.19 1.38 9.05
C PHE A 262 -8.65 2.65 9.79
N ASP A 263 -7.70 3.55 10.09
CA ASP A 263 -8.01 4.84 10.70
C ASP A 263 -7.70 5.99 9.73
N VAL A 264 -8.73 6.55 9.13
CA VAL A 264 -8.62 7.68 8.19
C VAL A 264 -8.07 8.96 8.85
N THR A 265 -8.13 9.06 10.18
CA THR A 265 -7.71 10.24 10.95
C THR A 265 -6.29 10.13 11.49
N ALA A 266 -5.69 8.93 11.52
CA ALA A 266 -4.28 8.72 11.80
C ALA A 266 -3.45 9.11 10.57
N ILE A 267 -3.07 10.40 10.50
CA ILE A 267 -2.48 10.99 9.29
C ILE A 267 -0.96 11.07 9.42
N ASP A 268 -0.31 10.73 8.31
CA ASP A 268 1.11 10.87 8.07
C ASP A 268 1.34 11.48 6.67
N GLU A 269 2.34 12.33 6.51
CA GLU A 269 2.65 13.00 5.25
C GLU A 269 3.90 12.42 4.61
N GLU A 270 3.87 12.19 3.29
CA GLU A 270 4.99 11.67 2.52
C GLU A 270 5.23 12.45 1.21
N GLU A 271 6.39 12.24 0.59
CA GLU A 271 6.69 12.78 -0.73
C GLU A 271 6.40 11.75 -1.84
N ALA A 272 5.48 12.12 -2.75
CA ALA A 272 5.28 11.35 -3.97
C ALA A 272 6.45 11.47 -4.93
N VAL A 273 6.65 10.44 -5.74
CA VAL A 273 7.58 10.46 -6.87
C VAL A 273 7.16 11.51 -7.92
N ILE A 274 8.12 12.30 -8.40
CA ILE A 274 7.85 13.46 -9.29
C ILE A 274 8.07 13.17 -10.79
N SER A 275 8.61 12.00 -11.14
CA SER A 275 8.92 11.65 -12.54
C SER A 275 8.40 10.28 -12.92
N LEU A 276 8.09 10.09 -14.21
CA LEU A 276 7.61 8.83 -14.75
C LEU A 276 8.61 7.67 -14.51
N ARG A 277 9.92 7.95 -14.55
CA ARG A 277 10.95 6.94 -14.30
C ARG A 277 10.94 6.45 -12.84
N ARG A 278 10.79 7.38 -11.86
CA ARG A 278 10.68 7.02 -10.44
C ARG A 278 9.36 6.32 -10.15
N PHE A 279 8.26 6.79 -10.75
CA PHE A 279 6.96 6.13 -10.71
C PHE A 279 7.06 4.68 -11.21
N TRP A 280 7.69 4.47 -12.38
CA TRP A 280 7.91 3.12 -12.92
C TRP A 280 8.66 2.22 -11.94
N ARG A 281 9.79 2.67 -11.39
CA ARG A 281 10.59 1.88 -10.44
C ARG A 281 9.82 1.51 -9.19
N GLN A 282 9.09 2.47 -8.59
CA GLN A 282 8.30 2.26 -7.39
C GLN A 282 7.15 1.27 -7.65
N ARG A 283 6.36 1.50 -8.69
CA ARG A 283 5.21 0.66 -9.03
C ARG A 283 5.62 -0.72 -9.55
N TYR A 284 6.75 -0.82 -10.25
CA TYR A 284 7.32 -2.10 -10.65
C TYR A 284 7.65 -2.98 -9.43
N ARG A 285 8.28 -2.39 -8.40
CA ARG A 285 8.58 -3.08 -7.14
C ARG A 285 7.29 -3.55 -6.45
N TRP A 286 6.26 -2.70 -6.38
CA TRP A 286 4.97 -3.07 -5.80
C TRP A 286 4.28 -4.19 -6.58
N ALA A 287 4.23 -4.06 -7.91
CA ALA A 287 3.67 -5.11 -8.76
C ALA A 287 4.38 -6.47 -8.57
N ARG A 288 5.69 -6.45 -8.47
CA ARG A 288 6.53 -7.64 -8.23
C ARG A 288 6.18 -8.30 -6.89
N GLY A 289 6.08 -7.51 -5.82
CA GLY A 289 5.76 -8.00 -4.47
C GLY A 289 4.34 -8.57 -4.38
N HIS A 290 3.34 -7.85 -4.89
CA HIS A 290 1.95 -8.34 -4.92
C HIS A 290 1.78 -9.60 -5.76
N GLN A 291 2.45 -9.70 -6.92
CA GLN A 291 2.43 -10.91 -7.74
C GLN A 291 3.12 -12.09 -7.05
N GLN A 292 4.19 -11.84 -6.28
CA GLN A 292 4.80 -12.84 -5.42
C GLN A 292 3.81 -13.29 -4.35
N ALA A 293 3.19 -12.38 -3.62
CA ALA A 293 2.20 -12.69 -2.59
C ALA A 293 1.00 -13.46 -3.17
N ALA A 294 0.49 -13.07 -4.35
CA ALA A 294 -0.58 -13.79 -5.02
C ALA A 294 -0.20 -15.24 -5.33
N ARG A 295 1.02 -15.48 -5.78
CA ARG A 295 1.52 -16.84 -6.04
C ARG A 295 1.59 -17.66 -4.75
N ASP A 296 2.09 -17.06 -3.68
CA ASP A 296 2.45 -17.77 -2.46
C ASP A 296 1.23 -18.02 -1.55
N TYR A 297 0.25 -17.09 -1.52
CA TYR A 297 -0.87 -17.12 -0.57
C TYR A 297 -2.23 -17.52 -1.15
N ARG A 298 -2.46 -17.53 -2.49
CA ARG A 298 -3.78 -17.79 -3.09
C ARG A 298 -4.48 -19.07 -2.60
N TYR A 299 -3.73 -20.15 -2.42
CA TYR A 299 -4.30 -21.42 -1.95
C TYR A 299 -4.60 -21.40 -0.46
N ALA A 300 -3.76 -20.73 0.33
CA ALA A 300 -3.96 -20.59 1.77
C ALA A 300 -5.23 -19.77 2.04
N ILE A 301 -5.41 -18.63 1.35
CA ILE A 301 -6.61 -17.79 1.47
C ILE A 301 -7.86 -18.56 1.07
N TRP A 302 -7.83 -19.24 -0.08
CA TRP A 302 -9.01 -19.97 -0.55
C TRP A 302 -9.46 -21.07 0.41
N ARG A 303 -8.54 -21.66 1.16
CA ARG A 303 -8.80 -22.73 2.12
C ARG A 303 -8.88 -22.25 3.56
N CYS A 304 -8.72 -20.96 3.85
CA CYS A 304 -8.70 -20.44 5.21
C CYS A 304 -10.08 -20.61 5.87
N PRO A 305 -10.20 -21.32 7.00
CA PRO A 305 -11.47 -21.50 7.70
C PRO A 305 -11.95 -20.22 8.38
N GLU A 306 -11.04 -19.32 8.75
CA GLU A 306 -11.33 -18.06 9.42
C GLU A 306 -12.03 -17.04 8.50
N LEU A 307 -11.97 -17.22 7.19
CA LEU A 307 -12.56 -16.32 6.21
C LEU A 307 -13.89 -16.86 5.68
N SER A 308 -14.92 -16.03 5.66
CA SER A 308 -16.16 -16.26 4.90
C SER A 308 -15.88 -16.31 3.38
N LEU A 309 -16.84 -16.79 2.59
CA LEU A 309 -16.70 -16.83 1.14
C LEU A 309 -16.43 -15.44 0.53
N MET A 310 -17.14 -14.39 1.03
CA MET A 310 -16.98 -13.03 0.52
C MET A 310 -15.60 -12.45 0.87
N GLU A 311 -15.12 -12.70 2.08
CA GLU A 311 -13.78 -12.29 2.49
C GLU A 311 -12.68 -13.00 1.70
N ARG A 312 -12.86 -14.29 1.37
CA ARG A 312 -11.93 -15.01 0.45
C ARG A 312 -11.93 -14.39 -0.94
N ILE A 313 -13.11 -14.06 -1.48
CA ILE A 313 -13.22 -13.41 -2.79
C ILE A 313 -12.53 -12.04 -2.76
N GLU A 314 -12.79 -11.20 -1.75
CA GLU A 314 -12.15 -9.89 -1.61
C GLU A 314 -10.63 -10.03 -1.47
N SER A 315 -10.16 -10.94 -0.62
CA SER A 315 -8.72 -11.19 -0.46
C SER A 315 -8.07 -11.65 -1.76
N MET A 316 -8.76 -12.49 -2.55
CA MET A 316 -8.29 -12.89 -3.88
C MET A 316 -8.28 -11.72 -4.86
N MET A 317 -9.28 -10.85 -4.85
CA MET A 317 -9.30 -9.63 -5.66
C MET A 317 -8.16 -8.69 -5.29
N PHE A 318 -7.94 -8.44 -4.00
CA PHE A 318 -6.81 -7.66 -3.49
C PHE A 318 -5.47 -8.23 -3.98
N LEU A 319 -5.21 -9.52 -3.80
CA LEU A 319 -3.99 -10.17 -4.24
C LEU A 319 -3.73 -10.06 -5.74
N HIS A 320 -4.80 -10.06 -6.55
CA HIS A 320 -4.68 -10.03 -8.00
C HIS A 320 -4.84 -8.62 -8.60
N ALA A 321 -4.89 -7.56 -7.78
CA ALA A 321 -5.03 -6.18 -8.26
C ALA A 321 -3.98 -5.81 -9.32
N PHE A 322 -2.72 -6.21 -9.14
CA PHE A 322 -1.65 -5.97 -10.12
C PHE A 322 -1.66 -6.91 -11.35
N HIS A 323 -2.59 -7.85 -11.42
CA HIS A 323 -2.84 -8.64 -12.64
C HIS A 323 -3.93 -8.01 -13.52
N ILE A 324 -4.77 -7.12 -12.98
CA ILE A 324 -5.83 -6.45 -13.76
C ILE A 324 -5.26 -5.58 -14.89
N PRO A 325 -4.22 -4.75 -14.67
CA PRO A 325 -3.59 -4.00 -15.77
C PRO A 325 -3.04 -4.92 -16.88
N ILE A 326 -2.54 -6.12 -16.53
CA ILE A 326 -2.09 -7.11 -17.52
C ILE A 326 -3.27 -7.64 -18.35
N ALA A 327 -4.37 -8.00 -17.68
CA ALA A 327 -5.59 -8.47 -18.36
C ALA A 327 -6.15 -7.38 -19.28
N THR A 328 -6.09 -6.11 -18.88
CA THR A 328 -6.47 -4.95 -19.70
C THR A 328 -5.59 -4.86 -20.96
N MET A 329 -4.28 -4.98 -20.82
CA MET A 329 -3.35 -4.96 -21.97
C MET A 329 -3.66 -6.07 -22.95
N VAL A 330 -3.86 -7.30 -22.46
CA VAL A 330 -4.23 -8.45 -23.29
C VAL A 330 -5.55 -8.20 -24.02
N THR A 331 -6.57 -7.73 -23.32
CA THR A 331 -7.89 -7.43 -23.90
C THR A 331 -7.80 -6.35 -24.97
N THR A 332 -6.96 -5.32 -24.73
CA THR A 332 -6.71 -4.23 -25.69
C THR A 332 -6.06 -4.74 -26.97
N ILE A 333 -5.03 -5.59 -26.84
CA ILE A 333 -4.36 -6.21 -27.99
C ILE A 333 -5.33 -7.08 -28.78
N LEU A 334 -6.11 -7.92 -28.10
CA LEU A 334 -7.10 -8.77 -28.76
C LEU A 334 -8.17 -7.97 -29.51
N ALA A 335 -8.64 -6.88 -28.92
CA ALA A 335 -9.57 -5.94 -29.58
C ALA A 335 -8.95 -5.29 -30.83
N GLY A 336 -7.69 -4.88 -30.76
CA GLY A 336 -6.95 -4.34 -31.91
C GLY A 336 -6.81 -5.37 -33.04
N LEU A 337 -6.44 -6.61 -32.71
CA LEU A 337 -6.34 -7.72 -33.68
C LEU A 337 -7.70 -8.05 -34.32
N TRP A 338 -8.79 -7.94 -33.58
CA TRP A 338 -10.14 -8.09 -34.10
C TRP A 338 -10.49 -6.97 -35.09
N MET A 339 -10.21 -5.72 -34.75
CA MET A 339 -10.47 -4.56 -35.65
C MET A 339 -9.72 -4.67 -36.99
N THR A 340 -8.56 -5.30 -37.01
CA THR A 340 -7.77 -5.56 -38.24
C THR A 340 -8.23 -6.81 -39.02
N GLY A 341 -9.23 -7.56 -38.53
CA GLY A 341 -9.72 -8.78 -39.16
C GLY A 341 -8.80 -10.01 -38.96
N ILE A 342 -7.74 -9.88 -38.16
CA ILE A 342 -6.80 -11.01 -37.88
C ILE A 342 -7.39 -12.00 -36.89
N ALA A 343 -8.23 -11.54 -35.96
CA ALA A 343 -8.89 -12.37 -34.97
C ALA A 343 -10.38 -12.56 -35.26
N THR A 344 -10.97 -13.66 -34.74
CA THR A 344 -12.42 -13.91 -34.80
C THR A 344 -13.20 -12.86 -34.00
N PRO A 345 -14.36 -12.39 -34.49
CA PRO A 345 -15.12 -11.37 -33.86
C PRO A 345 -15.61 -11.80 -32.44
N ILE A 346 -15.21 -11.04 -31.44
CA ILE A 346 -15.95 -10.97 -30.17
C ILE A 346 -17.11 -10.03 -30.42
N ASP A 347 -18.27 -10.27 -29.80
CA ASP A 347 -19.43 -9.37 -29.93
C ASP A 347 -19.01 -7.90 -29.65
N PRO A 348 -19.16 -6.98 -30.60
CA PRO A 348 -18.74 -5.58 -30.44
C PRO A 348 -19.39 -4.90 -29.24
N LEU A 349 -20.66 -5.18 -28.98
CA LEU A 349 -21.40 -4.61 -27.86
C LEU A 349 -20.84 -5.12 -26.53
N ALA A 350 -20.63 -6.42 -26.41
CA ALA A 350 -20.01 -7.02 -25.20
C ALA A 350 -18.62 -6.45 -24.97
N THR A 351 -17.82 -6.31 -26.02
CA THR A 351 -16.47 -5.71 -25.92
C THR A 351 -16.54 -4.24 -25.47
N PHE A 352 -17.43 -3.45 -26.02
CA PHE A 352 -17.61 -2.05 -25.65
C PHE A 352 -18.06 -1.91 -24.18
N VAL A 353 -19.03 -2.72 -23.74
CA VAL A 353 -19.52 -2.74 -22.36
C VAL A 353 -18.39 -3.09 -21.41
N LEU A 354 -17.59 -4.09 -21.73
CA LEU A 354 -16.45 -4.51 -20.91
C LEU A 354 -15.41 -3.41 -20.75
N TRP A 355 -15.03 -2.76 -21.85
CA TRP A 355 -14.10 -1.64 -21.82
C TRP A 355 -14.63 -0.49 -20.98
N THR A 356 -15.92 -0.18 -21.12
CA THR A 356 -16.56 0.84 -20.31
C THR A 356 -16.48 0.51 -18.83
N LEU A 357 -16.83 -0.70 -18.41
CA LEU A 357 -16.78 -1.13 -17.01
C LEU A 357 -15.34 -1.14 -16.47
N LEU A 358 -14.38 -1.58 -17.28
CA LEU A 358 -12.97 -1.65 -16.91
C LEU A 358 -12.37 -0.28 -16.54
N PHE A 359 -12.71 0.77 -17.30
CA PHE A 359 -12.22 2.12 -17.02
C PHE A 359 -13.13 2.89 -16.05
N LEU A 360 -14.44 2.66 -16.11
CA LEU A 360 -15.40 3.39 -15.28
C LEU A 360 -15.21 3.07 -13.80
N GLY A 361 -14.93 1.82 -13.42
CA GLY A 361 -14.70 1.43 -12.03
C GLY A 361 -13.57 2.23 -11.37
N PRO A 362 -12.32 2.14 -11.86
CA PRO A 362 -11.20 2.94 -11.36
C PRO A 362 -11.44 4.46 -11.44
N LEU A 363 -12.09 4.96 -12.49
CA LEU A 363 -12.43 6.39 -12.61
C LEU A 363 -13.42 6.85 -11.55
N LEU A 364 -14.40 6.02 -11.18
CA LEU A 364 -15.33 6.32 -10.08
C LEU A 364 -14.61 6.34 -8.74
N GLU A 365 -13.71 5.40 -8.49
CA GLU A 365 -12.90 5.36 -7.27
C GLU A 365 -11.99 6.57 -7.16
N LEU A 366 -11.26 6.90 -8.24
CA LEU A 366 -10.42 8.10 -8.31
C LEU A 366 -11.23 9.39 -8.18
N GLY A 367 -12.42 9.45 -8.79
CA GLY A 367 -13.35 10.58 -8.67
C GLY A 367 -13.86 10.76 -7.24
N ALA A 368 -14.22 9.68 -6.56
CA ALA A 368 -14.59 9.70 -5.16
C ALA A 368 -13.41 10.13 -4.27
N GLY A 369 -12.21 9.57 -4.51
CA GLY A 369 -10.99 9.95 -3.82
C GLY A 369 -10.63 11.43 -4.01
N LEU A 370 -10.82 11.96 -5.21
CA LEU A 370 -10.62 13.38 -5.52
C LEU A 370 -11.55 14.28 -4.71
N VAL A 371 -12.82 13.91 -4.61
CA VAL A 371 -13.82 14.66 -3.82
C VAL A 371 -13.53 14.56 -2.33
N LEU A 372 -13.34 13.34 -1.83
CA LEU A 372 -13.10 13.06 -0.40
C LEU A 372 -11.76 13.60 0.10
N GLY A 373 -10.74 13.64 -0.79
CA GLY A 373 -9.41 14.19 -0.51
C GLY A 373 -9.35 15.71 -0.52
N GLY A 374 -10.43 16.39 -0.92
CA GLY A 374 -10.47 17.86 -1.00
C GLY A 374 -9.57 18.43 -2.10
N HIS A 375 -9.33 17.68 -3.16
CA HIS A 375 -8.48 18.07 -4.28
C HIS A 375 -9.07 19.25 -5.09
N ASP A 376 -8.20 20.07 -5.65
CA ASP A 376 -8.57 21.27 -6.40
C ASP A 376 -8.92 20.99 -7.88
N ARG A 377 -9.27 22.06 -8.61
CA ARG A 377 -9.58 21.98 -10.05
C ARG A 377 -8.35 21.62 -10.92
N ARG A 378 -7.11 21.85 -10.42
CA ARG A 378 -5.89 21.47 -11.15
C ARG A 378 -5.68 19.98 -11.05
N ASP A 379 -5.98 19.40 -9.88
CA ASP A 379 -5.97 17.95 -9.65
C ASP A 379 -7.01 17.27 -10.55
N ALA A 380 -8.23 17.80 -10.60
CA ALA A 380 -9.27 17.27 -11.49
C ALA A 380 -8.86 17.28 -12.97
N ARG A 381 -8.12 18.31 -13.44
CA ARG A 381 -7.58 18.35 -14.81
C ARG A 381 -6.49 17.30 -15.04
N ALA A 382 -5.70 16.96 -14.03
CA ALA A 382 -4.68 15.93 -14.14
C ALA A 382 -5.28 14.55 -14.42
N MET A 383 -6.55 14.30 -14.07
CA MET A 383 -7.26 13.06 -14.40
C MET A 383 -7.27 12.73 -15.90
N ALA A 384 -7.12 13.74 -16.79
CA ALA A 384 -6.96 13.50 -18.22
C ALA A 384 -5.74 12.62 -18.57
N PHE A 385 -4.72 12.59 -17.70
CA PHE A 385 -3.53 11.76 -17.87
C PHE A 385 -3.65 10.37 -17.19
N PHE A 386 -4.78 10.10 -16.53
CA PHE A 386 -4.99 8.80 -15.88
C PHE A 386 -4.95 7.63 -16.88
N ILE A 387 -5.67 7.74 -18.00
CA ILE A 387 -5.72 6.66 -19.00
C ILE A 387 -4.32 6.35 -19.57
N PRO A 388 -3.53 7.33 -20.08
CA PRO A 388 -2.14 7.09 -20.46
C PRO A 388 -1.31 6.43 -19.36
N LEU A 389 -1.40 6.92 -18.12
CA LEU A 389 -0.66 6.36 -16.98
C LEU A 389 -1.10 4.92 -16.64
N TYR A 390 -2.38 4.61 -16.81
CA TYR A 390 -2.90 3.26 -16.62
C TYR A 390 -2.30 2.26 -17.64
N PHE A 391 -2.11 2.66 -18.90
CA PHE A 391 -1.40 1.83 -19.89
C PHE A 391 0.08 1.67 -19.56
N VAL A 392 0.73 2.70 -19.02
CA VAL A 392 2.09 2.58 -18.48
C VAL A 392 2.11 1.56 -17.34
N SER A 393 1.13 1.61 -16.44
CA SER A 393 0.98 0.62 -15.36
C SER A 393 0.73 -0.80 -15.91
N GLY A 394 -0.04 -0.94 -16.98
CA GLY A 394 -0.22 -2.21 -17.68
C GLY A 394 1.09 -2.79 -18.21
N ALA A 395 1.91 -1.98 -18.84
CA ALA A 395 3.22 -2.39 -19.35
C ALA A 395 4.16 -2.80 -18.22
N LEU A 396 4.27 -2.00 -17.14
CA LEU A 396 5.14 -2.31 -16.00
C LEU A 396 4.70 -3.56 -15.24
N CYS A 397 3.39 -3.76 -15.04
CA CYS A 397 2.85 -4.97 -14.39
C CYS A 397 3.13 -6.22 -15.23
N THR A 398 3.02 -6.11 -16.56
CA THR A 398 3.35 -7.20 -17.49
C THR A 398 4.83 -7.54 -17.42
N MET A 399 5.73 -6.54 -17.43
CA MET A 399 7.17 -6.76 -17.31
C MET A 399 7.52 -7.36 -15.96
N ALA A 400 6.92 -6.87 -14.87
CA ALA A 400 7.11 -7.43 -13.53
C ALA A 400 6.69 -8.89 -13.46
N TRP A 401 5.56 -9.24 -14.10
CA TRP A 401 5.08 -10.62 -14.15
C TRP A 401 5.98 -11.53 -14.97
N LEU A 402 6.40 -11.12 -16.17
CA LEU A 402 7.34 -11.88 -17.01
C LEU A 402 8.66 -12.13 -16.27
N ASP A 403 9.18 -11.09 -15.62
CA ASP A 403 10.39 -11.21 -14.84
C ASP A 403 10.19 -12.13 -13.62
N ALA A 404 9.00 -12.12 -12.98
CA ALA A 404 8.66 -13.06 -11.91
C ALA A 404 8.64 -14.53 -12.34
N VAL A 405 8.28 -14.78 -13.61
CA VAL A 405 8.26 -16.13 -14.18
C VAL A 405 9.67 -16.59 -14.56
N ILE A 406 10.48 -15.70 -15.12
CA ILE A 406 11.84 -15.99 -15.62
C ILE A 406 12.85 -15.95 -14.48
N ASN A 407 12.83 -14.88 -13.71
CA ASN A 407 13.76 -14.57 -12.62
C ASN A 407 13.01 -14.57 -11.28
N ARG A 408 13.10 -15.66 -10.53
CA ARG A 408 12.39 -15.77 -9.24
C ARG A 408 13.01 -14.95 -8.12
N HIS A 409 14.30 -14.60 -8.23
CA HIS A 409 15.00 -13.77 -7.27
C HIS A 409 14.90 -12.30 -7.68
N TYR A 410 14.62 -11.41 -6.73
CA TYR A 410 14.57 -9.97 -6.92
C TYR A 410 15.24 -9.29 -5.74
N ASP A 411 16.27 -8.50 -6.02
CA ASP A 411 16.91 -7.67 -5.02
C ASP A 411 16.08 -6.40 -4.79
N TRP A 412 15.88 -6.05 -3.54
CA TRP A 412 15.18 -4.83 -3.18
C TRP A 412 16.00 -3.60 -3.61
N VAL A 413 15.38 -2.69 -4.37
CA VAL A 413 16.00 -1.45 -4.84
C VAL A 413 15.25 -0.27 -4.24
N ARG A 414 16.00 0.61 -3.56
CA ARG A 414 15.48 1.85 -2.96
C ARG A 414 14.94 2.81 -4.02
N THR A 415 13.88 3.57 -3.66
CA THR A 415 13.43 4.72 -4.46
C THR A 415 14.30 5.93 -4.15
N ALA A 416 15.00 6.48 -5.16
CA ALA A 416 15.90 7.63 -4.98
C ALA A 416 15.13 8.89 -4.56
N ARG A 417 15.68 9.64 -3.60
CA ARG A 417 15.10 10.89 -3.07
C ARG A 417 15.30 12.06 -4.04
N ARG A 418 14.53 13.15 -3.85
CA ARG A 418 14.54 14.36 -4.72
C ARG A 418 15.94 14.99 -4.85
N HIS A 419 16.71 15.00 -3.76
CA HIS A 419 18.05 15.63 -3.68
C HIS A 419 19.18 14.62 -3.51
N SER A 420 18.97 13.32 -3.79
CA SER A 420 20.07 12.35 -3.73
C SER A 420 21.06 12.58 -4.88
N PRO A 421 22.37 12.30 -4.69
CA PRO A 421 23.38 12.40 -5.76
C PRO A 421 23.00 11.60 -7.02
N GLU A 422 22.26 10.50 -6.86
CA GLU A 422 21.70 9.73 -7.98
C GLU A 422 20.68 10.51 -8.82
N SER A 423 20.09 11.61 -8.29
CA SER A 423 19.16 12.45 -9.06
C SER A 423 19.86 13.37 -10.05
N GLU A 424 21.15 13.68 -9.85
CA GLU A 424 21.95 14.58 -10.72
C GLU A 424 22.63 13.83 -11.87
N VAL A 425 22.91 12.54 -11.72
CA VAL A 425 23.61 11.74 -12.75
C VAL A 425 22.69 11.33 -13.91
N VAL A 426 21.39 11.63 -13.84
CA VAL A 426 20.37 11.11 -14.76
C VAL A 426 19.38 12.20 -15.21
N ALA A 427 19.80 13.46 -15.23
CA ALA A 427 19.04 14.56 -15.87
C ALA A 427 19.25 14.58 -17.40
#